data_340297100285704d3583dcf0a23ff260
#
_entry.id   340297100285704d3583dcf0a23ff260
#
_cell.length_a   1.000
_cell.length_b   1.000
_cell.length_c   1.000
_cell.angle_alpha   90.00
_cell.angle_beta   90.00
_cell.angle_gamma   90.00
#
_symmetry.space_group_name_H-M   'P 1'
#
loop_
_entity.id
_entity.type
_entity.pdbx_description
1 polymer ?
#
loop_
_entity_poly.entity_id
_entity_poly.type
_entity_poly.pdbx_seq_one_letter_code
_entity_poly.pdbx_strand_id
1 'polypeptide(L)'
;MTGFHHILKLLPETPVAISFAFPGPADYEAGIIGDLPNFPAFRGGVALGPYLQDQFGLPVFINNDGNLFAYGEAMTGILPEINNRLKEAGSTKRYQNIIGITLGTGFGAGVVTNGQLLLGDNAAGGDLWCLRNKNHPQFIVEESVSIRAIKRMYAERSGCKEDLTPKDIYEIAEGNLQGEQEAARASFAELGEVAAE
;
A
#
# COMPACT_ATOMS: atom_id res chain seq x y z
N MET A 1 -7.44 -10.34 -19.23
CA MET A 1 -8.14 -9.95 -20.46
C MET A 1 -9.65 -10.03 -20.32
N THR A 2 -10.23 -11.17 -19.91
CA THR A 2 -11.69 -11.35 -19.78
C THR A 2 -12.35 -10.27 -18.93
N GLY A 3 -11.73 -9.85 -17.83
CA GLY A 3 -12.25 -8.79 -16.96
C GLY A 3 -12.37 -7.44 -17.64
N PHE A 4 -11.34 -6.98 -18.37
CA PHE A 4 -11.41 -5.71 -19.10
C PHE A 4 -12.48 -5.70 -20.17
N HIS A 5 -12.60 -6.77 -20.96
CA HIS A 5 -13.68 -6.91 -21.94
C HIS A 5 -15.09 -6.92 -21.29
N HIS A 6 -15.20 -7.51 -20.11
CA HIS A 6 -16.47 -7.51 -19.37
C HIS A 6 -16.82 -6.11 -18.89
N ILE A 7 -15.87 -5.39 -18.30
CA ILE A 7 -16.07 -4.01 -17.84
C ILE A 7 -16.49 -3.10 -18.99
N LEU A 8 -15.80 -3.18 -20.14
CA LEU A 8 -16.14 -2.37 -21.33
C LEU A 8 -17.58 -2.54 -21.78
N LYS A 9 -18.15 -3.73 -21.64
CA LYS A 9 -19.57 -3.99 -21.98
C LYS A 9 -20.58 -3.41 -20.99
N LEU A 10 -20.12 -3.10 -19.77
CA LEU A 10 -20.97 -2.56 -18.70
C LEU A 10 -20.93 -1.03 -18.63
N LEU A 11 -19.94 -0.41 -19.26
CA LEU A 11 -19.82 1.04 -19.25
C LEU A 11 -20.89 1.69 -20.12
N PRO A 12 -21.54 2.76 -19.63
CA PRO A 12 -22.56 3.49 -20.40
C PRO A 12 -21.98 4.27 -21.59
N GLU A 13 -20.67 4.58 -21.52
CA GLU A 13 -19.95 5.35 -22.54
C GLU A 13 -18.61 4.67 -22.87
N THR A 14 -18.07 4.98 -24.04
CA THR A 14 -16.76 4.50 -24.44
C THR A 14 -15.69 5.15 -23.56
N PRO A 15 -14.85 4.38 -22.85
CA PRO A 15 -13.78 4.94 -22.02
C PRO A 15 -12.70 5.59 -22.88
N VAL A 16 -12.05 6.62 -22.33
CA VAL A 16 -10.96 7.35 -22.99
C VAL A 16 -9.58 6.85 -22.60
N ALA A 17 -9.48 6.06 -21.53
CA ALA A 17 -8.23 5.48 -21.03
C ALA A 17 -8.52 4.28 -20.12
N ILE A 18 -7.45 3.50 -19.86
CA ILE A 18 -7.41 2.46 -18.84
C ILE A 18 -6.44 2.95 -17.76
N SER A 19 -6.88 3.03 -16.50
CA SER A 19 -6.03 3.41 -15.37
C SER A 19 -6.27 2.47 -14.19
N PHE A 20 -5.19 1.97 -13.60
CA PHE A 20 -5.27 1.07 -12.44
C PHE A 20 -3.97 1.02 -11.64
N ALA A 21 -4.10 0.56 -10.39
CA ALA A 21 -2.96 0.28 -9.52
C ALA A 21 -2.40 -1.12 -9.79
N PHE A 22 -1.08 -1.26 -9.71
CA PHE A 22 -0.43 -2.56 -9.77
C PHE A 22 0.83 -2.55 -8.87
N PRO A 23 1.09 -3.64 -8.09
CA PRO A 23 2.26 -3.69 -7.22
C PRO A 23 3.55 -3.72 -8.04
N GLY A 24 4.64 -3.18 -7.42
CA GLY A 24 5.99 -3.22 -7.97
C GLY A 24 6.78 -4.48 -7.57
N PRO A 25 8.01 -4.62 -8.12
CA PRO A 25 8.71 -3.64 -8.94
C PRO A 25 8.17 -3.50 -10.37
N ALA A 26 8.16 -2.28 -10.90
CA ALA A 26 7.69 -1.99 -12.25
C ALA A 26 8.33 -0.69 -12.80
N ASP A 27 8.49 -0.63 -14.11
CA ASP A 27 8.63 0.63 -14.83
C ASP A 27 7.21 1.14 -15.15
N TYR A 28 6.69 1.96 -14.27
CA TYR A 28 5.30 2.44 -14.39
C TYR A 28 5.11 3.38 -15.58
N GLU A 29 6.13 4.15 -15.97
CA GLU A 29 6.08 5.04 -17.13
C GLU A 29 5.97 4.25 -18.44
N ALA A 30 6.77 3.21 -18.59
CA ALA A 30 6.71 2.31 -19.73
C ALA A 30 5.55 1.29 -19.63
N GLY A 31 4.92 1.14 -18.46
CA GLY A 31 3.88 0.15 -18.21
C GLY A 31 4.41 -1.29 -18.18
N ILE A 32 5.68 -1.47 -17.80
CA ILE A 32 6.35 -2.78 -17.75
C ILE A 32 6.38 -3.24 -16.29
N ILE A 33 5.62 -4.28 -15.98
CA ILE A 33 5.65 -4.93 -14.67
C ILE A 33 6.89 -5.83 -14.60
N GLY A 34 7.66 -5.69 -13.53
CA GLY A 34 8.87 -6.45 -13.29
C GLY A 34 8.60 -7.91 -12.88
N ASP A 35 9.65 -8.60 -12.49
CA ASP A 35 9.54 -9.98 -12.00
C ASP A 35 8.89 -10.01 -10.62
N LEU A 36 7.65 -10.50 -10.54
CA LEU A 36 6.87 -10.60 -9.31
C LEU A 36 6.83 -12.05 -8.79
N PRO A 37 7.62 -12.40 -7.77
CA PRO A 37 7.67 -13.78 -7.25
C PRO A 37 6.31 -14.33 -6.81
N ASN A 38 5.45 -13.47 -6.28
CA ASN A 38 4.12 -13.84 -5.78
C ASN A 38 3.05 -13.95 -6.86
N PHE A 39 3.37 -13.58 -8.12
CA PHE A 39 2.45 -13.61 -9.25
C PHE A 39 3.04 -14.45 -10.37
N PRO A 40 2.75 -15.75 -10.46
CA PRO A 40 3.36 -16.65 -11.45
C PRO A 40 3.26 -16.18 -12.90
N ALA A 41 2.18 -15.49 -13.27
CA ALA A 41 1.98 -14.95 -14.61
C ALA A 41 2.91 -13.76 -14.94
N PHE A 42 3.60 -13.20 -13.95
CA PHE A 42 4.51 -12.06 -14.10
C PHE A 42 5.98 -12.43 -13.90
N ARG A 43 6.29 -13.74 -13.79
CA ARG A 43 7.68 -14.20 -13.70
C ARG A 43 8.44 -13.82 -14.98
N GLY A 44 9.61 -13.16 -14.79
CA GLY A 44 10.43 -12.65 -15.88
C GLY A 44 9.99 -11.30 -16.45
N GLY A 45 8.96 -10.70 -15.86
CA GLY A 45 8.43 -9.39 -16.26
C GLY A 45 7.42 -9.47 -17.42
N VAL A 46 6.50 -8.49 -17.47
CA VAL A 46 5.43 -8.41 -18.48
C VAL A 46 5.23 -6.96 -18.91
N ALA A 47 5.26 -6.68 -20.20
CA ALA A 47 4.90 -5.38 -20.80
C ALA A 47 3.36 -5.20 -20.79
N LEU A 48 2.78 -5.04 -19.61
CA LEU A 48 1.33 -5.06 -19.41
C LEU A 48 0.66 -3.83 -20.03
N GLY A 49 1.22 -2.65 -19.84
CA GLY A 49 0.71 -1.40 -20.41
C GLY A 49 0.65 -1.44 -21.94
N PRO A 50 1.78 -1.66 -22.61
CA PRO A 50 1.82 -1.81 -24.07
C PRO A 50 0.86 -2.88 -24.59
N TYR A 51 0.79 -4.03 -23.91
CA TYR A 51 -0.12 -5.11 -24.28
C TYR A 51 -1.60 -4.70 -24.21
N LEU A 52 -2.01 -4.03 -23.11
CA LEU A 52 -3.38 -3.54 -22.97
C LEU A 52 -3.69 -2.43 -23.97
N GLN A 53 -2.73 -1.54 -24.24
CA GLN A 53 -2.88 -0.48 -25.22
C GLN A 53 -3.09 -1.06 -26.63
N ASP A 54 -2.33 -2.07 -27.02
CA ASP A 54 -2.52 -2.77 -28.29
C ASP A 54 -3.88 -3.44 -28.40
N GLN A 55 -4.32 -4.11 -27.34
CA GLN A 55 -5.57 -4.86 -27.33
C GLN A 55 -6.84 -3.99 -27.32
N PHE A 56 -6.78 -2.79 -26.73
CA PHE A 56 -7.96 -1.95 -26.50
C PHE A 56 -7.93 -0.63 -27.28
N GLY A 57 -6.79 -0.26 -27.85
CA GLY A 57 -6.65 1.02 -28.57
C GLY A 57 -6.77 2.24 -27.66
N LEU A 58 -6.55 2.08 -26.35
CA LEU A 58 -6.72 3.12 -25.34
C LEU A 58 -5.39 3.40 -24.64
N PRO A 59 -5.10 4.65 -24.24
CA PRO A 59 -3.98 4.95 -23.36
C PRO A 59 -4.10 4.16 -22.05
N VAL A 60 -2.96 3.65 -21.54
CA VAL A 60 -2.91 2.86 -20.32
C VAL A 60 -1.98 3.54 -19.32
N PHE A 61 -2.50 3.76 -18.12
CA PHE A 61 -1.79 4.37 -17.00
C PHE A 61 -1.75 3.39 -15.84
N ILE A 62 -0.55 3.00 -15.44
CA ILE A 62 -0.31 2.08 -14.31
C ILE A 62 0.53 2.84 -13.30
N ASN A 63 0.23 2.68 -12.01
CA ASN A 63 1.09 3.19 -10.95
C ASN A 63 1.06 2.22 -9.76
N ASN A 64 1.98 2.41 -8.81
CA ASN A 64 2.00 1.66 -7.56
C ASN A 64 0.74 1.94 -6.74
N ASP A 65 0.24 0.92 -6.03
CA ASP A 65 -0.97 1.01 -5.20
C ASP A 65 -0.80 1.94 -4.00
N GLY A 66 0.36 1.92 -3.31
CA GLY A 66 0.68 2.85 -2.23
C GLY A 66 0.78 4.31 -2.72
N ASN A 67 1.38 4.52 -3.89
CA ASN A 67 1.46 5.83 -4.53
C ASN A 67 0.06 6.38 -4.87
N LEU A 68 -0.79 5.56 -5.50
CA LEU A 68 -2.15 5.98 -5.86
C LEU A 68 -3.03 6.21 -4.63
N PHE A 69 -2.87 5.43 -3.57
CA PHE A 69 -3.53 5.66 -2.29
C PHE A 69 -3.15 7.06 -1.75
N ALA A 70 -1.86 7.33 -1.58
CA ALA A 70 -1.39 8.61 -1.05
C ALA A 70 -1.83 9.79 -1.94
N TYR A 71 -1.80 9.62 -3.26
CA TYR A 71 -2.25 10.66 -4.20
C TYR A 71 -3.75 10.93 -4.10
N GLY A 72 -4.57 9.88 -3.99
CA GLY A 72 -6.00 10.01 -3.78
C GLY A 72 -6.33 10.76 -2.49
N GLU A 73 -5.66 10.41 -1.38
CA GLU A 73 -5.80 11.08 -0.09
C GLU A 73 -5.34 12.56 -0.12
N ALA A 74 -4.32 12.86 -0.94
CA ALA A 74 -3.85 14.23 -1.13
C ALA A 74 -4.83 15.08 -1.94
N MET A 75 -5.45 14.51 -2.97
CA MET A 75 -6.24 15.28 -3.92
C MET A 75 -7.70 15.41 -3.52
N THR A 76 -8.31 14.36 -3.02
CA THR A 76 -9.76 14.28 -2.76
C THR A 76 -10.13 13.64 -1.42
N GLY A 77 -9.15 13.12 -0.68
CA GLY A 77 -9.37 12.42 0.58
C GLY A 77 -9.08 13.28 1.81
N ILE A 78 -8.28 12.74 2.74
CA ILE A 78 -8.07 13.31 4.09
C ILE A 78 -7.40 14.68 4.08
N LEU A 79 -6.49 14.97 3.13
CA LEU A 79 -5.75 16.24 3.15
C LEU A 79 -6.66 17.46 2.89
N PRO A 80 -7.53 17.48 1.86
CA PRO A 80 -8.55 18.53 1.71
C PRO A 80 -9.50 18.62 2.90
N GLU A 81 -9.91 17.49 3.48
CA GLU A 81 -10.80 17.47 4.66
C GLU A 81 -10.14 18.16 5.85
N ILE A 82 -8.89 17.82 6.19
CA ILE A 82 -8.14 18.48 7.26
C ILE A 82 -8.04 20.00 7.01
N ASN A 83 -7.72 20.40 5.79
CA ASN A 83 -7.61 21.81 5.43
C ASN A 83 -8.94 22.56 5.56
N ASN A 84 -10.06 21.93 5.24
CA ASN A 84 -11.39 22.48 5.42
C ASN A 84 -11.72 22.64 6.92
N ARG A 85 -11.46 21.63 7.74
CA ARG A 85 -11.65 21.70 9.21
C ARG A 85 -10.78 22.79 9.84
N LEU A 86 -9.53 22.95 9.39
CA LEU A 86 -8.66 24.05 9.82
C LEU A 86 -9.24 25.41 9.47
N LYS A 87 -9.79 25.54 8.27
CA LYS A 87 -10.45 26.78 7.82
C LYS A 87 -11.67 27.11 8.67
N GLU A 88 -12.52 26.14 8.94
CA GLU A 88 -13.71 26.27 9.78
C GLU A 88 -13.35 26.68 11.23
N ALA A 89 -12.22 26.15 11.72
CA ALA A 89 -11.68 26.53 13.05
C ALA A 89 -10.94 27.88 13.05
N GLY A 90 -10.98 28.66 11.96
CA GLY A 90 -10.32 29.97 11.85
C GLY A 90 -8.79 29.92 11.75
N SER A 91 -8.19 28.74 11.52
CA SER A 91 -6.75 28.61 11.34
C SER A 91 -6.31 29.09 9.96
N THR A 92 -5.16 29.77 9.91
CA THR A 92 -4.49 30.15 8.65
C THR A 92 -3.62 29.04 8.08
N LYS A 93 -3.36 27.99 8.87
CA LYS A 93 -2.51 26.86 8.47
C LYS A 93 -3.18 26.03 7.38
N ARG A 94 -2.39 25.63 6.37
CA ARG A 94 -2.80 24.70 5.32
C ARG A 94 -1.68 23.69 5.07
N TYR A 95 -2.06 22.43 4.95
CA TYR A 95 -1.13 21.36 4.61
C TYR A 95 -1.18 21.10 3.09
N GLN A 96 -0.01 20.82 2.51
CA GLN A 96 0.15 20.53 1.08
C GLN A 96 0.91 19.22 0.85
N ASN A 97 1.39 18.61 1.92
CA ASN A 97 2.19 17.41 1.87
C ASN A 97 1.54 16.31 2.73
N ILE A 98 1.63 15.09 2.25
CA ILE A 98 1.12 13.90 2.95
C ILE A 98 2.01 12.70 2.65
N ILE A 99 2.17 11.84 3.63
CA ILE A 99 2.67 10.48 3.45
C ILE A 99 1.48 9.56 3.69
N GLY A 100 1.10 8.79 2.68
CA GLY A 100 0.09 7.74 2.78
C GLY A 100 0.77 6.41 3.03
N ILE A 101 0.32 5.66 4.05
CA ILE A 101 0.87 4.36 4.42
C ILE A 101 -0.21 3.31 4.24
N THR A 102 0.11 2.19 3.61
CA THR A 102 -0.76 1.03 3.47
C THR A 102 -0.17 -0.16 4.23
N LEU A 103 -0.93 -0.66 5.20
CA LEU A 103 -0.57 -1.84 6.00
C LEU A 103 -1.39 -3.03 5.49
N GLY A 104 -0.74 -3.86 4.67
CA GLY A 104 -1.36 -5.00 4.03
C GLY A 104 -0.46 -6.25 4.05
N THR A 105 -0.48 -7.00 2.98
CA THR A 105 0.46 -8.12 2.76
C THR A 105 1.91 -7.67 2.92
N GLY A 106 2.21 -6.43 2.47
CA GLY A 106 3.46 -5.72 2.67
C GLY A 106 3.24 -4.37 3.36
N PHE A 107 4.28 -3.55 3.38
CA PHE A 107 4.33 -2.19 3.89
C PHE A 107 4.48 -1.22 2.72
N GLY A 108 3.37 -0.75 2.18
CA GLY A 108 3.36 0.21 1.09
C GLY A 108 3.31 1.65 1.59
N ALA A 109 3.85 2.57 0.81
CA ALA A 109 3.69 4.00 1.05
C ALA A 109 3.71 4.79 -0.25
N GLY A 110 3.25 6.02 -0.16
CA GLY A 110 3.39 7.04 -1.19
C GLY A 110 3.58 8.40 -0.55
N VAL A 111 4.35 9.24 -1.18
CA VAL A 111 4.64 10.59 -0.71
C VAL A 111 4.13 11.62 -1.70
N VAL A 112 3.34 12.56 -1.22
CA VAL A 112 2.86 13.70 -2.03
C VAL A 112 3.41 14.98 -1.43
N THR A 113 4.05 15.78 -2.25
CA THR A 113 4.58 17.10 -1.87
C THR A 113 4.09 18.16 -2.85
N ASN A 114 3.51 19.26 -2.32
CA ASN A 114 2.93 20.33 -3.12
C ASN A 114 1.94 19.83 -4.20
N GLY A 115 1.15 18.82 -3.88
CA GLY A 115 0.16 18.23 -4.80
C GLY A 115 0.73 17.31 -5.87
N GLN A 116 2.01 16.93 -5.79
CA GLN A 116 2.66 16.04 -6.74
C GLN A 116 3.22 14.80 -6.03
N LEU A 117 3.07 13.63 -6.66
CA LEU A 117 3.72 12.40 -6.20
C LEU A 117 5.24 12.52 -6.29
N LEU A 118 5.92 12.15 -5.21
CA LEU A 118 7.37 12.00 -5.19
C LEU A 118 7.70 10.60 -5.72
N LEU A 119 7.95 10.50 -7.01
CA LEU A 119 8.27 9.22 -7.65
C LEU A 119 9.75 8.88 -7.54
N GLY A 120 10.64 9.87 -7.64
CA GLY A 120 12.07 9.64 -7.86
C GLY A 120 12.34 9.08 -9.27
N ASP A 121 13.60 8.87 -9.58
CA ASP A 121 14.04 8.47 -10.93
C ASP A 121 13.64 7.02 -11.30
N ASN A 122 13.39 6.19 -10.30
CA ASN A 122 13.07 4.77 -10.45
C ASN A 122 11.69 4.39 -9.87
N ALA A 123 10.80 5.37 -9.71
CA ALA A 123 9.48 5.22 -9.09
C ALA A 123 9.49 4.63 -7.66
N ALA A 124 10.62 4.73 -6.95
CA ALA A 124 10.83 4.20 -5.60
C ALA A 124 10.80 5.29 -4.50
N GLY A 125 10.29 6.49 -4.82
CA GLY A 125 10.26 7.62 -3.87
C GLY A 125 9.43 7.38 -2.61
N GLY A 126 8.50 6.42 -2.66
CA GLY A 126 7.67 5.99 -1.54
C GLY A 126 8.00 4.60 -0.98
N ASP A 127 9.11 3.99 -1.39
CA ASP A 127 9.47 2.61 -1.02
C ASP A 127 10.03 2.53 0.41
N LEU A 128 9.18 2.79 1.42
CA LEU A 128 9.55 2.70 2.83
C LEU A 128 9.76 1.25 3.30
N TRP A 129 9.18 0.28 2.61
CA TRP A 129 9.22 -1.15 2.97
C TRP A 129 10.64 -1.71 3.07
N CYS A 130 11.56 -1.23 2.24
CA CYS A 130 12.94 -1.71 2.15
C CYS A 130 13.92 -0.99 3.06
N LEU A 131 13.47 -0.01 3.85
CA LEU A 131 14.32 0.67 4.81
C LEU A 131 14.86 -0.31 5.84
N ARG A 132 16.00 0.03 6.43
CA ARG A 132 16.62 -0.77 7.47
C ARG A 132 15.76 -0.73 8.74
N ASN A 133 15.41 -1.90 9.26
CA ASN A 133 14.75 -2.03 10.54
C ASN A 133 15.77 -1.76 11.68
N LYS A 134 15.54 -0.73 12.49
CA LYS A 134 16.46 -0.37 13.58
C LYS A 134 16.41 -1.34 14.74
N ASN A 135 15.22 -1.88 15.06
CA ASN A 135 15.04 -2.83 16.14
C ASN A 135 15.62 -4.21 15.78
N HIS A 136 15.59 -4.56 14.49
CA HIS A 136 16.08 -5.82 13.94
C HIS A 136 16.96 -5.55 12.71
N PRO A 137 18.23 -5.12 12.90
CA PRO A 137 19.10 -4.66 11.79
C PRO A 137 19.40 -5.67 10.69
N GLN A 138 19.08 -6.96 10.91
CA GLN A 138 19.18 -8.05 9.94
C GLN A 138 17.96 -8.11 9.00
N PHE A 139 16.92 -7.32 9.27
CA PHE A 139 15.67 -7.29 8.51
C PHE A 139 15.42 -5.90 7.90
N ILE A 140 14.54 -5.85 6.92
CA ILE A 140 13.91 -4.63 6.42
C ILE A 140 12.69 -4.29 7.27
N VAL A 141 12.20 -3.05 7.17
CA VAL A 141 11.04 -2.57 7.95
C VAL A 141 9.80 -3.44 7.73
N GLU A 142 9.54 -3.87 6.50
CA GLU A 142 8.37 -4.72 6.17
C GLU A 142 8.32 -6.03 6.97
N GLU A 143 9.46 -6.55 7.41
CA GLU A 143 9.51 -7.76 8.24
C GLU A 143 8.96 -7.54 9.67
N SER A 144 8.77 -6.30 10.10
CA SER A 144 8.09 -5.94 11.35
C SER A 144 6.76 -5.19 11.12
N VAL A 145 6.51 -4.69 9.90
CA VAL A 145 5.33 -3.85 9.60
C VAL A 145 4.57 -4.43 8.42
N SER A 146 3.88 -5.55 8.65
CA SER A 146 3.02 -6.20 7.64
C SER A 146 2.07 -7.20 8.30
N ILE A 147 1.05 -7.66 7.55
CA ILE A 147 0.15 -8.74 7.99
C ILE A 147 0.93 -9.99 8.42
N ARG A 148 1.93 -10.40 7.64
CA ARG A 148 2.74 -11.58 7.98
C ARG A 148 3.58 -11.35 9.24
N ALA A 149 4.07 -10.13 9.43
CA ALA A 149 4.86 -9.78 10.59
C ALA A 149 4.05 -9.87 11.89
N ILE A 150 2.86 -9.27 11.94
CA ILE A 150 2.01 -9.32 13.15
C ILE A 150 1.60 -10.75 13.50
N LYS A 151 1.29 -11.57 12.50
CA LYS A 151 0.96 -13.00 12.70
C LYS A 151 2.14 -13.77 13.27
N ARG A 152 3.33 -13.58 12.70
CA ARG A 152 4.57 -14.21 13.16
C ARG A 152 4.90 -13.78 14.59
N MET A 153 4.93 -12.48 14.87
CA MET A 153 5.27 -11.94 16.19
C MET A 153 4.33 -12.46 17.28
N TYR A 154 3.04 -12.53 16.98
CA TYR A 154 2.06 -13.10 17.92
C TYR A 154 2.31 -14.60 18.15
N ALA A 155 2.47 -15.38 17.08
CA ALA A 155 2.73 -16.82 17.20
C ALA A 155 4.01 -17.13 17.99
N GLU A 156 5.09 -16.39 17.75
CA GLU A 156 6.37 -16.53 18.46
C GLU A 156 6.23 -16.21 19.96
N ARG A 157 5.47 -15.17 20.33
CA ARG A 157 5.29 -14.75 21.72
C ARG A 157 4.30 -15.60 22.50
N SER A 158 3.19 -16.00 21.85
CA SER A 158 2.11 -16.74 22.50
C SER A 158 2.27 -18.26 22.43
N GLY A 159 3.10 -18.74 21.51
CA GLY A 159 3.16 -20.17 21.16
C GLY A 159 1.93 -20.68 20.38
N CYS A 160 1.04 -19.78 19.96
CA CYS A 160 -0.15 -20.12 19.18
C CYS A 160 0.23 -20.70 17.82
N LYS A 161 -0.41 -21.81 17.46
CA LYS A 161 -0.19 -22.52 16.18
C LYS A 161 -1.33 -22.30 15.19
N GLU A 162 -2.38 -21.58 15.58
CA GLU A 162 -3.51 -21.28 14.73
C GLU A 162 -3.17 -20.19 13.73
N ASP A 163 -3.73 -20.25 12.55
CA ASP A 163 -3.56 -19.22 11.50
C ASP A 163 -4.55 -18.08 11.73
N LEU A 164 -4.31 -17.27 12.74
CA LEU A 164 -5.12 -16.11 13.10
C LEU A 164 -4.94 -14.98 12.10
N THR A 165 -6.01 -14.23 11.85
CA THR A 165 -5.92 -12.98 11.09
C THR A 165 -5.41 -11.83 11.98
N PRO A 166 -4.86 -10.73 11.43
CA PRO A 166 -4.53 -9.55 12.22
C PRO A 166 -5.71 -9.01 13.02
N LYS A 167 -6.93 -9.16 12.50
CA LYS A 167 -8.15 -8.78 13.21
C LYS A 167 -8.36 -9.64 14.46
N ASP A 168 -8.21 -10.96 14.34
CA ASP A 168 -8.34 -11.87 15.49
C ASP A 168 -7.30 -11.54 16.56
N ILE A 169 -6.05 -11.27 16.15
CA ILE A 169 -4.99 -10.88 17.08
C ILE A 169 -5.31 -9.53 17.76
N TYR A 170 -5.90 -8.59 17.02
CA TYR A 170 -6.37 -7.33 17.58
C TYR A 170 -7.52 -7.54 18.61
N GLU A 171 -8.49 -8.38 18.28
CA GLU A 171 -9.58 -8.72 19.21
C GLU A 171 -9.07 -9.44 20.48
N ILE A 172 -7.99 -10.23 20.36
CA ILE A 172 -7.29 -10.81 21.51
C ILE A 172 -6.62 -9.68 22.33
N ALA A 173 -5.94 -8.72 21.67
CA ALA A 173 -5.30 -7.60 22.36
C ALA A 173 -6.31 -6.74 23.15
N GLU A 174 -7.52 -6.57 22.62
CA GLU A 174 -8.62 -5.86 23.29
C GLU A 174 -9.34 -6.70 24.35
N GLY A 175 -9.09 -8.03 24.39
CA GLY A 175 -9.76 -8.95 25.33
C GLY A 175 -11.13 -9.42 24.88
N ASN A 176 -11.49 -9.20 23.62
CA ASN A 176 -12.76 -9.62 23.02
C ASN A 176 -12.70 -11.06 22.48
N LEU A 177 -11.51 -11.61 22.25
CA LEU A 177 -11.28 -12.98 21.81
C LEU A 177 -10.30 -13.66 22.76
N GLN A 178 -10.50 -14.96 22.98
CA GLN A 178 -9.63 -15.77 23.85
C GLN A 178 -8.24 -15.92 23.23
N GLY A 179 -7.19 -15.69 24.01
CA GLY A 179 -5.80 -15.82 23.60
C GLY A 179 -4.84 -15.11 24.57
N GLU A 180 -3.56 -15.07 24.21
CA GLU A 180 -2.50 -14.43 25.00
C GLU A 180 -2.49 -12.93 24.77
N GLN A 181 -3.26 -12.19 25.57
CA GLN A 181 -3.52 -10.75 25.42
C GLN A 181 -2.23 -9.92 25.44
N GLU A 182 -1.32 -10.20 26.37
CA GLU A 182 -0.04 -9.47 26.49
C GLU A 182 0.84 -9.71 25.25
N ALA A 183 0.87 -10.93 24.71
CA ALA A 183 1.60 -11.24 23.47
C ALA A 183 1.02 -10.47 22.27
N ALA A 184 -0.30 -10.37 22.19
CA ALA A 184 -0.98 -9.62 21.14
C ALA A 184 -0.66 -8.12 21.22
N ARG A 185 -0.78 -7.52 22.40
CA ARG A 185 -0.43 -6.10 22.66
C ARG A 185 1.02 -5.79 22.35
N ALA A 186 1.95 -6.64 22.83
CA ALA A 186 3.37 -6.48 22.57
C ALA A 186 3.70 -6.56 21.06
N SER A 187 2.99 -7.38 20.31
CA SER A 187 3.17 -7.51 18.86
C SER A 187 2.73 -6.24 18.11
N PHE A 188 1.60 -5.66 18.47
CA PHE A 188 1.18 -4.36 17.90
C PHE A 188 2.05 -3.20 18.36
N ALA A 189 2.55 -3.21 19.60
CA ALA A 189 3.46 -2.18 20.10
C ALA A 189 4.77 -2.17 19.28
N GLU A 190 5.39 -3.33 19.05
CA GLU A 190 6.59 -3.42 18.21
C GLU A 190 6.35 -2.97 16.77
N LEU A 191 5.22 -3.37 16.16
CA LEU A 191 4.83 -2.89 14.83
C LEU A 191 4.76 -1.36 14.82
N GLY A 192 4.10 -0.77 15.82
CA GLY A 192 3.96 0.68 15.95
C GLY A 192 5.29 1.40 16.15
N GLU A 193 6.18 0.86 16.96
CA GLU A 193 7.53 1.41 17.19
C GLU A 193 8.35 1.43 15.90
N VAL A 194 8.34 0.34 15.14
CA VAL A 194 9.10 0.26 13.87
C VAL A 194 8.48 1.15 12.81
N ALA A 195 7.15 1.26 12.76
CA ALA A 195 6.46 2.12 11.79
C ALA A 195 6.64 3.62 12.09
N ALA A 196 6.93 4.00 13.34
CA ALA A 196 7.09 5.40 13.76
C ALA A 196 8.50 5.95 13.56
N GLU A 197 9.48 5.12 13.28
CA GLU A 197 10.88 5.48 13.06
C GLU A 197 11.18 5.93 11.63
#